data_3c3ddcf9580712f9c50c50619159d268
#
_entry.id   3c3ddcf9580712f9c50c50619159d268
#
_cell.length_a   1.000
_cell.length_b   1.000
_cell.length_c   1.000
_cell.angle_alpha   90.00
_cell.angle_beta   90.00
_cell.angle_gamma   90.00
#
_symmetry.space_group_name_H-M   'P 1'
#
loop_
_entity.id
_entity.type
_entity.pdbx_description
1 polymer ?
#
loop_
_entity_poly.entity_id
_entity_poly.type
_entity_poly.pdbx_seq_one_letter_code
_entity_poly.pdbx_strand_id
1 'polypeptide(L)'
;MINNGSDAAFTVETSSAESFGLFSVNLIYHGEVVCSYEQQQREKSVHTLKNVRLWSPDEPNLYRLEVTLTDRGRTIDTYICNVGFREFTCDSHRFLLNGKHIFLKGVCKHEMFADSGHCPTAEQMEYDMKMIKKTGCNFVRLVHYPHDKKIIEIADRLGLMVSEEPGLWWS
;
A
#
# COMPACT_ATOMS: atom_id res chain seq x y z
N MET A 1 4.00 -6.89 13.19
CA MET A 1 4.93 -7.99 12.76
C MET A 1 5.04 -9.02 13.87
N ILE A 2 5.30 -10.26 13.57
CA ILE A 2 5.49 -11.36 14.54
C ILE A 2 6.84 -12.05 14.28
N ASN A 3 7.29 -12.87 15.24
CA ASN A 3 8.56 -13.62 15.14
C ASN A 3 9.78 -12.74 14.75
N ASN A 4 9.98 -11.62 15.46
CA ASN A 4 11.06 -10.67 15.20
C ASN A 4 11.10 -10.13 13.76
N GLY A 5 9.92 -9.99 13.15
CA GLY A 5 9.79 -9.45 11.79
C GLY A 5 9.99 -10.45 10.65
N SER A 6 10.14 -11.76 10.96
CA SER A 6 10.20 -12.78 9.92
C SER A 6 8.83 -13.13 9.34
N ASP A 7 7.77 -12.95 10.12
CA ASP A 7 6.41 -13.30 9.74
C ASP A 7 5.48 -12.09 9.86
N ALA A 8 4.39 -12.08 9.10
CA ALA A 8 3.34 -11.08 9.19
C ALA A 8 1.99 -11.73 9.49
N ALA A 9 1.25 -11.15 10.44
CA ALA A 9 -0.16 -11.44 10.60
C ALA A 9 -0.96 -10.36 9.88
N PHE A 10 -1.99 -10.76 9.13
CA PHE A 10 -2.87 -9.85 8.40
C PHE A 10 -4.31 -10.35 8.39
N THR A 11 -5.22 -9.43 8.16
CA THR A 11 -6.65 -9.70 8.02
C THR A 11 -7.16 -9.05 6.77
N VAL A 12 -7.98 -9.77 6.00
CA VAL A 12 -8.74 -9.20 4.89
C VAL A 12 -10.21 -9.26 5.29
N GLU A 13 -10.87 -8.13 5.31
CA GLU A 13 -12.30 -8.03 5.51
C GLU A 13 -12.96 -7.75 4.17
N THR A 14 -13.94 -8.57 3.80
CA THR A 14 -14.67 -8.45 2.53
C THR A 14 -16.13 -8.16 2.79
N SER A 15 -16.71 -7.28 1.98
CA SER A 15 -18.14 -7.00 1.99
C SER A 15 -18.64 -6.74 0.57
N SER A 16 -19.88 -7.15 0.27
CA SER A 16 -20.58 -6.79 -0.94
C SER A 16 -21.98 -6.23 -0.59
N ALA A 17 -22.60 -5.56 -1.54
CA ALA A 17 -23.98 -5.10 -1.40
C ALA A 17 -24.97 -6.28 -1.31
N GLU A 18 -24.63 -7.39 -1.96
CA GLU A 18 -25.40 -8.63 -1.95
C GLU A 18 -25.01 -9.48 -0.74
N SER A 19 -25.96 -10.24 -0.20
CA SER A 19 -25.74 -11.08 0.99
C SER A 19 -25.27 -12.51 0.67
N PHE A 20 -24.89 -12.79 -0.56
CA PHE A 20 -24.49 -14.11 -1.04
C PHE A 20 -23.11 -14.04 -1.70
N GLY A 21 -22.51 -15.22 -1.91
CA GLY A 21 -21.24 -15.40 -2.58
C GLY A 21 -20.11 -15.79 -1.63
N LEU A 22 -19.09 -16.37 -2.22
CA LEU A 22 -17.86 -16.80 -1.56
C LEU A 22 -16.70 -15.93 -2.06
N PHE A 23 -15.88 -15.44 -1.15
CA PHE A 23 -14.68 -14.70 -1.48
C PHE A 23 -13.48 -15.64 -1.48
N SER A 24 -12.78 -15.71 -2.60
CA SER A 24 -11.46 -16.33 -2.71
C SER A 24 -10.41 -15.25 -2.61
N VAL A 25 -9.47 -15.40 -1.69
CA VAL A 25 -8.40 -14.43 -1.41
C VAL A 25 -7.06 -15.08 -1.72
N ASN A 26 -6.32 -14.48 -2.66
CA ASN A 26 -4.98 -14.91 -3.03
C ASN A 26 -3.98 -13.79 -2.78
N LEU A 27 -2.88 -14.12 -2.10
CA LEU A 27 -1.72 -13.27 -1.96
C LEU A 27 -0.61 -13.84 -2.83
N ILE A 28 -0.11 -13.04 -3.77
CA ILE A 28 0.81 -13.48 -4.81
C ILE A 28 2.10 -12.66 -4.70
N TYR A 29 3.24 -13.33 -4.72
CA TYR A 29 4.55 -12.69 -4.72
C TYR A 29 5.40 -13.26 -5.87
N HIS A 30 5.91 -12.38 -6.74
CA HIS A 30 6.64 -12.77 -7.96
C HIS A 30 5.95 -13.83 -8.83
N GLY A 31 4.62 -13.79 -8.91
CA GLY A 31 3.82 -14.73 -9.70
C GLY A 31 3.45 -16.04 -8.98
N GLU A 32 3.96 -16.27 -7.78
CA GLU A 32 3.63 -17.44 -6.96
C GLU A 32 2.59 -17.09 -5.90
N VAL A 33 1.60 -17.96 -5.73
CA VAL A 33 0.59 -17.84 -4.67
C VAL A 33 1.23 -18.25 -3.34
N VAL A 34 1.46 -17.28 -2.46
CA VAL A 34 2.10 -17.49 -1.16
C VAL A 34 1.11 -17.68 -0.01
N CYS A 35 -0.15 -17.27 -0.21
CA CYS A 35 -1.26 -17.52 0.70
C CYS A 35 -2.55 -17.56 -0.11
N SER A 36 -3.42 -18.53 0.19
CA SER A 36 -4.73 -18.67 -0.46
C SER A 36 -5.73 -19.21 0.54
N TYR A 37 -6.92 -18.62 0.57
CA TYR A 37 -8.04 -19.07 1.41
C TYR A 37 -9.36 -18.56 0.87
N GLU A 38 -10.45 -19.14 1.38
CA GLU A 38 -11.81 -18.71 1.12
C GLU A 38 -12.44 -18.17 2.40
N GLN A 39 -13.30 -17.18 2.27
CA GLN A 39 -14.04 -16.62 3.38
C GLN A 39 -15.45 -16.18 2.99
N GLN A 40 -16.34 -16.16 3.98
CA GLN A 40 -17.68 -15.63 3.81
C GLN A 40 -17.67 -14.11 3.95
N GLN A 41 -18.76 -13.47 3.54
CA GLN A 41 -18.96 -12.04 3.70
C GLN A 41 -18.86 -11.63 5.18
N ARG A 42 -18.17 -10.51 5.44
CA ARG A 42 -17.92 -9.95 6.77
C ARG A 42 -17.18 -10.89 7.74
N GLU A 43 -16.62 -11.96 7.22
CA GLU A 43 -15.73 -12.80 8.01
C GLU A 43 -14.40 -12.08 8.23
N LYS A 44 -13.89 -12.21 9.45
CA LYS A 44 -12.57 -11.70 9.84
C LYS A 44 -11.73 -12.85 10.35
N SER A 45 -10.86 -13.35 9.49
CA SER A 45 -9.88 -14.34 9.88
C SER A 45 -8.48 -13.75 9.87
N VAL A 46 -7.67 -14.10 10.87
CA VAL A 46 -6.28 -13.68 10.93
C VAL A 46 -5.43 -14.74 10.23
N HIS A 47 -4.70 -14.33 9.23
CA HIS A 47 -3.79 -15.20 8.48
C HIS A 47 -2.35 -14.84 8.79
N THR A 48 -1.46 -15.82 8.75
CA THR A 48 -0.03 -15.64 8.97
C THR A 48 0.73 -15.99 7.70
N LEU A 49 1.51 -15.02 7.21
CA LEU A 49 2.49 -15.22 6.15
C LEU A 49 3.86 -15.43 6.78
N LYS A 50 4.46 -16.59 6.56
CA LYS A 50 5.81 -16.92 7.03
C LYS A 50 6.87 -16.42 6.07
N ASN A 51 8.05 -16.07 6.62
CA ASN A 51 9.20 -15.61 5.84
C ASN A 51 8.85 -14.44 4.90
N VAL A 52 8.07 -13.48 5.41
CA VAL A 52 7.60 -12.34 4.64
C VAL A 52 8.77 -11.47 4.17
N ARG A 53 8.73 -11.04 2.90
CA ARG A 53 9.62 -10.01 2.38
C ARG A 53 9.03 -8.65 2.74
N LEU A 54 9.69 -7.95 3.67
CA LEU A 54 9.22 -6.67 4.16
C LEU A 54 9.43 -5.59 3.10
N TRP A 55 8.48 -4.64 3.06
CA TRP A 55 8.64 -3.43 2.28
C TRP A 55 9.56 -2.45 3.00
N SER A 56 10.48 -1.86 2.27
CA SER A 56 11.29 -0.73 2.71
C SER A 56 11.60 0.20 1.54
N PRO A 57 12.09 1.43 1.77
CA PRO A 57 12.53 2.31 0.69
C PRO A 57 13.60 1.72 -0.23
N ASP A 58 14.47 0.88 0.29
CA ASP A 58 15.55 0.25 -0.47
C ASP A 58 15.11 -1.07 -1.12
N GLU A 59 14.15 -1.76 -0.51
CA GLU A 59 13.55 -3.00 -1.00
C GLU A 59 12.02 -2.88 -0.96
N PRO A 60 11.39 -2.24 -1.97
CA PRO A 60 9.94 -2.00 -1.97
C PRO A 60 9.15 -3.25 -2.38
N ASN A 61 9.27 -4.31 -1.56
CA ASN A 61 8.61 -5.58 -1.79
C ASN A 61 7.08 -5.43 -1.69
N LEU A 62 6.39 -5.72 -2.77
CA LEU A 62 4.93 -5.66 -2.87
C LEU A 62 4.38 -7.03 -3.26
N TYR A 63 3.30 -7.40 -2.59
CA TYR A 63 2.48 -8.56 -2.88
C TYR A 63 1.24 -8.11 -3.63
N ARG A 64 0.83 -8.85 -4.65
CA ARG A 64 -0.46 -8.65 -5.30
C ARG A 64 -1.52 -9.39 -4.50
N LEU A 65 -2.44 -8.64 -3.93
CA LEU A 65 -3.66 -9.17 -3.31
C LEU A 65 -4.74 -9.25 -4.39
N GLU A 66 -5.32 -10.43 -4.56
CA GLU A 66 -6.42 -10.70 -5.47
C GLU A 66 -7.59 -11.28 -4.67
N VAL A 67 -8.73 -10.61 -4.73
CA VAL A 67 -9.96 -11.02 -4.06
C VAL A 67 -11.03 -11.20 -5.11
N THR A 68 -11.54 -12.43 -5.25
CA THR A 68 -12.56 -12.79 -6.23
C THR A 68 -13.85 -13.19 -5.54
N LEU A 69 -14.94 -12.51 -5.87
CA LEU A 69 -16.29 -12.88 -5.45
C LEU A 69 -16.90 -13.84 -6.45
N THR A 70 -17.35 -15.00 -5.98
CA THR A 70 -18.04 -16.01 -6.79
C THR A 70 -19.43 -16.31 -6.24
N ASP A 71 -20.38 -16.53 -7.11
CA ASP A 71 -21.70 -17.08 -6.78
C ASP A 71 -22.04 -18.22 -7.72
N ARG A 72 -22.47 -19.35 -7.18
CA ARG A 72 -22.84 -20.57 -7.93
C ARG A 72 -21.83 -20.95 -9.02
N GLY A 73 -20.53 -20.82 -8.70
CA GLY A 73 -19.43 -21.16 -9.60
C GLY A 73 -19.15 -20.11 -10.69
N ARG A 74 -19.77 -18.95 -10.66
CA ARG A 74 -19.49 -17.83 -11.57
C ARG A 74 -18.74 -16.72 -10.84
N THR A 75 -17.72 -16.17 -11.45
CA THR A 75 -17.08 -14.95 -10.98
C THR A 75 -18.02 -13.77 -11.18
N ILE A 76 -18.30 -13.07 -10.08
CA ILE A 76 -19.14 -11.87 -10.05
C ILE A 76 -18.28 -10.62 -10.14
N ASP A 77 -17.18 -10.59 -9.34
CA ASP A 77 -16.28 -9.45 -9.31
C ASP A 77 -14.88 -9.88 -8.89
N THR A 78 -13.87 -9.07 -9.25
CA THR A 78 -12.49 -9.29 -8.84
C THR A 78 -11.84 -7.95 -8.48
N TYR A 79 -11.30 -7.87 -7.27
CA TYR A 79 -10.53 -6.74 -6.78
C TYR A 79 -9.06 -7.10 -6.70
N ILE A 80 -8.21 -6.24 -7.23
CA ILE A 80 -6.76 -6.42 -7.24
C ILE A 80 -6.08 -5.16 -6.70
N CYS A 81 -5.16 -5.34 -5.75
CA CYS A 81 -4.29 -4.26 -5.29
C CYS A 81 -2.91 -4.79 -4.89
N ASN A 82 -1.96 -3.89 -4.73
CA ASN A 82 -0.66 -4.23 -4.16
C ASN A 82 -0.67 -3.91 -2.66
N VAL A 83 -0.01 -4.76 -1.88
CA VAL A 83 0.16 -4.59 -0.44
C VAL A 83 1.62 -4.80 -0.05
N GLY A 84 2.14 -3.94 0.82
CA GLY A 84 3.48 -4.06 1.38
C GLY A 84 3.42 -4.33 2.89
N PHE A 85 4.13 -5.33 3.36
CA PHE A 85 4.22 -5.62 4.79
C PHE A 85 5.34 -4.78 5.41
N ARG A 86 4.96 -3.89 6.31
CA ARG A 86 5.90 -3.04 7.05
C ARG A 86 5.36 -2.69 8.43
N GLU A 87 6.24 -2.37 9.32
CA GLU A 87 5.91 -1.80 10.62
C GLU A 87 6.65 -0.48 10.77
N PHE A 88 5.90 0.60 10.99
CA PHE A 88 6.46 1.92 11.26
C PHE A 88 6.10 2.32 12.68
N THR A 89 7.13 2.55 13.48
CA THR A 89 7.00 2.91 14.89
C THR A 89 7.91 4.07 15.23
N CYS A 90 7.75 4.63 16.43
CA CYS A 90 8.69 5.58 16.98
C CYS A 90 9.03 5.19 18.41
N ASP A 91 10.27 5.36 18.78
CA ASP A 91 10.68 5.45 20.18
C ASP A 91 10.69 6.93 20.61
N SER A 92 11.19 7.23 21.79
CA SER A 92 11.21 8.60 22.32
C SER A 92 12.01 9.59 21.45
N HIS A 93 12.83 9.13 20.52
CA HIS A 93 13.78 9.98 19.78
C HIS A 93 13.92 9.65 18.29
N ARG A 94 13.40 8.52 17.84
CA ARG A 94 13.69 8.01 16.48
C ARG A 94 12.48 7.37 15.85
N PHE A 95 12.42 7.47 14.52
CA PHE A 95 11.54 6.64 13.70
C PHE A 95 12.20 5.30 13.42
N LEU A 96 11.39 4.25 13.49
CA LEU A 96 11.81 2.88 13.20
C LEU A 96 10.94 2.32 12.07
N LEU A 97 11.56 1.75 11.07
CA LEU A 97 10.91 0.97 10.02
C LEU A 97 11.39 -0.48 10.12
N ASN A 98 10.46 -1.40 10.33
CA ASN A 98 10.77 -2.83 10.51
C ASN A 98 11.82 -3.06 11.63
N GLY A 99 11.69 -2.31 12.74
CA GLY A 99 12.59 -2.36 13.88
C GLY A 99 13.96 -1.69 13.68
N LYS A 100 14.26 -1.14 12.49
CA LYS A 100 15.52 -0.44 12.20
C LYS A 100 15.33 1.06 12.16
N HIS A 101 16.31 1.80 12.68
CA HIS A 101 16.29 3.28 12.60
C HIS A 101 16.22 3.74 11.15
N ILE A 102 15.29 4.64 10.87
CA ILE A 102 15.17 5.31 9.58
C ILE A 102 15.21 6.82 9.75
N PHE A 103 16.00 7.48 8.91
CA PHE A 103 15.99 8.92 8.78
C PHE A 103 15.15 9.31 7.55
N LEU A 104 14.09 10.10 7.76
CA LEU A 104 13.22 10.54 6.68
C LEU A 104 13.85 11.70 5.92
N LYS A 105 14.25 11.43 4.68
CA LYS A 105 14.77 12.43 3.74
C LYS A 105 13.71 12.67 2.68
N GLY A 106 13.14 13.86 2.65
CA GLY A 106 12.01 14.07 1.78
C GLY A 106 11.79 15.52 1.36
N VAL A 107 10.78 15.69 0.53
CA VAL A 107 10.30 16.97 0.00
C VAL A 107 8.80 17.10 0.23
N CYS A 108 8.31 18.34 0.25
CA CYS A 108 6.89 18.64 0.12
C CYS A 108 6.54 18.71 -1.37
N LYS A 109 5.44 18.08 -1.75
CA LYS A 109 4.94 18.04 -3.13
C LYS A 109 3.52 18.54 -3.21
N HIS A 110 3.27 19.50 -4.09
CA HIS A 110 1.95 19.84 -4.59
C HIS A 110 1.61 19.01 -5.84
N GLU A 111 0.34 18.78 -6.08
CA GLU A 111 -0.17 18.18 -7.31
C GLU A 111 -0.47 19.29 -8.33
N MET A 112 0.61 19.89 -8.89
CA MET A 112 0.50 21.01 -9.82
C MET A 112 1.51 20.85 -10.97
N PHE A 113 1.01 20.95 -12.19
CA PHE A 113 1.78 20.82 -13.43
C PHE A 113 1.49 21.98 -14.38
N ALA A 114 2.48 22.37 -15.18
CA ALA A 114 2.39 23.55 -16.03
C ALA A 114 1.27 23.46 -17.08
N ASP A 115 1.05 22.27 -17.60
CA ASP A 115 0.14 21.99 -18.73
C ASP A 115 -1.23 21.46 -18.28
N SER A 116 -1.33 20.83 -17.11
CA SER A 116 -2.56 20.19 -16.64
C SER A 116 -3.08 20.73 -15.30
N GLY A 117 -2.38 21.70 -14.69
CA GLY A 117 -2.75 22.26 -13.40
C GLY A 117 -2.81 21.19 -12.31
N HIS A 118 -3.95 21.08 -11.63
CA HIS A 118 -4.20 20.10 -10.57
C HIS A 118 -4.81 18.77 -11.08
N CYS A 119 -4.76 18.51 -12.38
CA CYS A 119 -5.25 17.28 -13.01
C CYS A 119 -4.12 16.56 -13.74
N PRO A 120 -3.09 16.05 -13.04
CA PRO A 120 -1.95 15.42 -13.68
C PRO A 120 -2.33 14.11 -14.36
N THR A 121 -1.61 13.75 -15.42
CA THR A 121 -1.68 12.42 -15.99
C THR A 121 -0.88 11.42 -15.16
N ALA A 122 -1.15 10.13 -15.36
CA ALA A 122 -0.39 9.07 -14.69
C ALA A 122 1.11 9.16 -14.98
N GLU A 123 1.49 9.53 -16.20
CA GLU A 123 2.88 9.69 -16.64
C GLU A 123 3.56 10.87 -15.93
N GLN A 124 2.85 11.98 -15.75
CA GLN A 124 3.37 13.13 -15.00
C GLN A 124 3.61 12.80 -13.54
N MET A 125 2.65 12.12 -12.89
CA MET A 125 2.81 11.65 -11.52
C MET A 125 4.01 10.71 -11.38
N GLU A 126 4.12 9.75 -12.29
CA GLU A 126 5.22 8.77 -12.32
C GLU A 126 6.58 9.47 -12.50
N TYR A 127 6.66 10.44 -13.41
CA TYR A 127 7.87 11.21 -13.67
C TYR A 127 8.34 11.95 -12.41
N ASP A 128 7.45 12.71 -11.77
CA ASP A 128 7.75 13.48 -10.56
C ASP A 128 8.25 12.59 -9.43
N MET A 129 7.53 11.51 -9.15
CA MET A 129 7.88 10.61 -8.06
C MET A 129 9.23 9.90 -8.32
N LYS A 130 9.52 9.56 -9.57
CA LYS A 130 10.83 9.04 -9.98
C LYS A 130 11.94 10.08 -9.80
N MET A 131 11.68 11.33 -10.12
CA MET A 131 12.65 12.40 -9.91
C MET A 131 12.92 12.61 -8.43
N ILE A 132 11.90 12.65 -7.58
CA ILE A 132 12.05 12.70 -6.12
C ILE A 132 12.90 11.53 -5.62
N LYS A 133 12.62 10.31 -6.06
CA LYS A 133 13.43 9.13 -5.66
C LYS A 133 14.89 9.27 -6.09
N LYS A 134 15.15 9.76 -7.31
CA LYS A 134 16.51 9.97 -7.84
C LYS A 134 17.33 10.98 -7.04
N THR A 135 16.71 11.93 -6.34
CA THR A 135 17.44 12.86 -5.45
C THR A 135 17.88 12.22 -4.13
N GLY A 136 17.62 10.94 -3.94
CA GLY A 136 17.97 10.21 -2.72
C GLY A 136 16.93 10.34 -1.60
N CYS A 137 15.74 10.85 -1.91
CA CYS A 137 14.61 10.88 -0.98
C CYS A 137 14.06 9.47 -0.72
N ASN A 138 13.59 9.25 0.50
CA ASN A 138 12.83 8.08 0.91
C ASN A 138 11.44 8.43 1.45
N PHE A 139 11.08 9.72 1.41
CA PHE A 139 9.85 10.25 1.97
C PHE A 139 9.31 11.41 1.11
N VAL A 140 7.99 11.52 1.02
CA VAL A 140 7.29 12.64 0.37
C VAL A 140 6.13 13.09 1.27
N ARG A 141 6.04 14.37 1.54
CA ARG A 141 4.88 14.98 2.15
C ARG A 141 3.98 15.55 1.05
N LEU A 142 2.83 14.95 0.87
CA LEU A 142 1.79 15.40 -0.06
C LEU A 142 0.99 16.52 0.61
N VAL A 143 1.14 17.74 0.12
CA VAL A 143 0.62 18.96 0.74
C VAL A 143 -0.43 19.58 -0.18
N HIS A 144 -1.46 20.22 0.30
CA HIS A 144 -2.03 20.37 1.65
C HIS A 144 -3.44 19.81 1.64
N TYR A 145 -3.69 18.83 0.78
CA TYR A 145 -4.98 18.22 0.44
C TYR A 145 -4.76 16.75 0.03
N PRO A 146 -5.80 15.91 0.02
CA PRO A 146 -5.70 14.56 -0.54
C PRO A 146 -5.29 14.59 -2.00
N HIS A 147 -4.24 13.86 -2.34
CA HIS A 147 -3.76 13.70 -3.72
C HIS A 147 -4.42 12.50 -4.40
N ASP A 148 -4.20 12.36 -5.71
CA ASP A 148 -4.67 11.20 -6.45
C ASP A 148 -4.10 9.90 -5.86
N LYS A 149 -4.97 8.90 -5.68
CA LYS A 149 -4.59 7.57 -5.17
C LYS A 149 -3.41 6.94 -5.95
N LYS A 150 -3.30 7.26 -7.23
CA LYS A 150 -2.21 6.81 -8.10
C LYS A 150 -0.83 7.20 -7.58
N ILE A 151 -0.70 8.38 -6.97
CA ILE A 151 0.56 8.83 -6.36
C ILE A 151 1.00 7.89 -5.25
N ILE A 152 0.06 7.41 -4.41
CA ILE A 152 0.35 6.46 -3.32
C ILE A 152 0.82 5.12 -3.90
N GLU A 153 0.16 4.62 -4.95
CA GLU A 153 0.55 3.38 -5.62
C GLU A 153 1.96 3.48 -6.25
N ILE A 154 2.28 4.65 -6.82
CA ILE A 154 3.61 4.93 -7.37
C ILE A 154 4.66 4.99 -6.25
N ALA A 155 4.34 5.66 -5.14
CA ALA A 155 5.22 5.77 -3.97
C ALA A 155 5.55 4.38 -3.39
N ASP A 156 4.55 3.53 -3.21
CA ASP A 156 4.74 2.16 -2.74
C ASP A 156 5.72 1.38 -3.63
N ARG A 157 5.56 1.50 -4.95
CA ARG A 157 6.40 0.80 -5.93
C ARG A 157 7.82 1.36 -6.04
N LEU A 158 7.99 2.66 -5.82
CA LEU A 158 9.30 3.34 -5.87
C LEU A 158 10.04 3.30 -4.52
N GLY A 159 9.43 2.82 -3.46
CA GLY A 159 10.03 2.84 -2.13
C GLY A 159 10.09 4.26 -1.54
N LEU A 160 8.99 4.99 -1.63
CA LEU A 160 8.81 6.29 -1.00
C LEU A 160 7.76 6.19 0.09
N MET A 161 8.11 6.57 1.30
CA MET A 161 7.14 6.76 2.38
C MET A 161 6.37 8.05 2.13
N VAL A 162 5.12 8.08 2.52
CA VAL A 162 4.21 9.21 2.26
C VAL A 162 3.57 9.67 3.56
N SER A 163 3.41 10.99 3.72
CA SER A 163 2.40 11.57 4.59
C SER A 163 1.41 12.37 3.75
N GLU A 164 0.14 12.24 4.03
CA GLU A 164 -0.94 12.92 3.35
C GLU A 164 -1.71 13.78 4.35
N GLU A 165 -2.26 14.89 3.88
CA GLU A 165 -3.03 15.82 4.67
C GLU A 165 -4.53 15.71 4.34
N PRO A 166 -5.43 15.74 5.34
CA PRO A 166 -6.86 15.54 5.09
C PRO A 166 -7.56 16.75 4.45
N GLY A 167 -6.84 17.82 4.13
CA GLY A 167 -7.40 19.02 3.50
C GLY A 167 -8.30 19.84 4.42
N LEU A 168 -8.14 19.68 5.73
CA LEU A 168 -8.83 20.50 6.70
C LEU A 168 -8.11 21.85 6.82
N TRP A 169 -8.70 22.86 6.19
CA TRP A 169 -8.25 24.24 6.27
C TRP A 169 -8.89 24.94 7.46
N TRP A 170 -8.23 25.98 7.92
CA TRP A 170 -8.66 26.83 9.03
C TRP A 170 -10.16 27.20 8.94
N SER A 171 -10.87 26.91 9.97
CA SER A 171 -12.22 27.48 10.23
C SER A 171 -12.13 28.62 11.22
#